data_9aed553d53185595c3a861ed7e212e51
#
_entry.id   9aed553d53185595c3a861ed7e212e51
#
_cell.length_a   1.000
_cell.length_b   1.000
_cell.length_c   1.000
_cell.angle_alpha   90.00
_cell.angle_beta   90.00
_cell.angle_gamma   90.00
#
_symmetry.space_group_name_H-M   'P 1'
#
loop_
_entity.id
_entity.type
_entity.pdbx_description
1 polymer ?
#
loop_
_entity_poly.entity_id
_entity_poly.type
_entity_poly.pdbx_seq_one_letter_code
_entity_poly.pdbx_strand_id
1 'polypeptide(L)'
;MDPRVIALVPVVMDLLNFEPNIKHHFRAYGGWSFALEPYWKLNLTYYFDHPKFTELSGIIDPYTYRDKLIMPKLVVNCGNDEFFNNDNSRYWWHDMPYAYEMNKFVMLPNADHIVAGNSVLV
;
A
#
# COMPACT_ATOMS: atom_id res chain seq x y z
N MET A 1 -10.25 17.73 -1.73
CA MET A 1 -8.87 17.71 -1.20
C MET A 1 -8.49 19.12 -0.81
N ASP A 2 -7.68 19.29 0.21
CA ASP A 2 -7.22 20.61 0.66
C ASP A 2 -6.26 21.20 -0.39
N PRO A 3 -6.54 22.38 -0.97
CA PRO A 3 -5.70 22.97 -2.02
C PRO A 3 -4.31 23.42 -1.53
N ARG A 4 -4.08 23.42 -0.23
CA ARG A 4 -2.77 23.73 0.37
C ARG A 4 -1.78 22.58 0.26
N VAL A 5 -2.27 21.35 0.00
CA VAL A 5 -1.41 20.17 -0.19
C VAL A 5 -0.86 20.20 -1.61
N ILE A 6 0.43 20.50 -1.73
CA ILE A 6 1.12 20.66 -3.02
C ILE A 6 1.92 19.42 -3.44
N ALA A 7 2.23 18.52 -2.53
CA ALA A 7 2.91 17.24 -2.80
C ALA A 7 2.65 16.25 -1.67
N LEU A 8 2.91 14.96 -1.92
CA LEU A 8 2.81 13.87 -0.95
C LEU A 8 4.09 13.04 -0.94
N VAL A 9 4.48 12.59 0.25
CA VAL A 9 5.57 11.62 0.42
C VAL A 9 5.06 10.47 1.29
N PRO A 10 4.29 9.52 0.72
CA PRO A 10 3.90 8.31 1.43
C PRO A 10 5.13 7.44 1.66
N VAL A 11 5.34 7.03 2.90
CA VAL A 11 6.42 6.14 3.29
C VAL A 11 5.82 4.86 3.83
N VAL A 12 6.28 3.71 3.34
CA VAL A 12 5.82 2.36 3.66
C VAL A 12 4.29 2.20 3.58
N MET A 13 3.68 2.81 2.57
CA MET A 13 2.24 2.74 2.33
C MET A 13 1.96 2.16 0.93
N ASP A 14 1.79 0.85 0.85
CA ASP A 14 1.61 0.14 -0.41
C ASP A 14 0.40 -0.80 -0.42
N LEU A 15 -0.64 -0.45 0.31
CA LEU A 15 -1.87 -1.23 0.38
C LEU A 15 -3.05 -0.57 -0.35
N LEU A 16 -2.78 0.24 -1.34
CA LEU A 16 -3.79 0.81 -2.23
C LEU A 16 -4.38 -0.27 -3.14
N ASN A 17 -5.64 -0.13 -3.51
CA ASN A 17 -6.41 -1.19 -4.17
C ASN A 17 -6.42 -2.45 -3.30
N PHE A 18 -6.96 -2.28 -2.10
CA PHE A 18 -6.77 -3.16 -0.95
C PHE A 18 -7.06 -4.63 -1.24
N GLU A 19 -8.21 -4.93 -1.82
CA GLU A 19 -8.69 -6.31 -1.97
C GLU A 19 -7.77 -7.18 -2.84
N PRO A 20 -7.42 -6.82 -4.09
CA PRO A 20 -6.49 -7.63 -4.88
C PRO A 20 -5.09 -7.67 -4.28
N ASN A 21 -4.67 -6.60 -3.63
CA ASN A 21 -3.37 -6.47 -3.00
C ASN A 21 -3.22 -7.43 -1.81
N ILE A 22 -4.18 -7.44 -0.89
CA ILE A 22 -4.13 -8.33 0.27
C ILE A 22 -4.29 -9.82 -0.11
N LYS A 23 -5.10 -10.12 -1.14
CA LYS A 23 -5.19 -11.47 -1.70
C LYS A 23 -3.88 -11.93 -2.33
N HIS A 24 -3.12 -11.01 -2.93
CA HIS A 24 -1.79 -11.29 -3.43
C HIS A 24 -0.83 -11.63 -2.31
N HIS A 25 -0.84 -10.89 -1.21
CA HIS A 25 -0.03 -11.18 -0.02
C HIS A 25 -0.23 -12.65 0.43
N PHE A 26 -1.47 -13.08 0.59
CA PHE A 26 -1.77 -14.47 0.97
C PHE A 26 -1.20 -15.49 -0.02
N ARG A 27 -1.35 -15.23 -1.33
CA ARG A 27 -0.82 -16.15 -2.36
C ARG A 27 0.70 -16.19 -2.41
N ALA A 28 1.35 -15.05 -2.22
CA ALA A 28 2.80 -14.93 -2.27
C ALA A 28 3.49 -15.66 -1.12
N TYR A 29 2.92 -15.58 0.09
CA TYR A 29 3.47 -16.24 1.28
C TYR A 29 2.90 -17.63 1.55
N GLY A 30 1.84 -18.03 0.86
CA GLY A 30 1.09 -19.24 1.18
C GLY A 30 0.33 -19.16 2.51
N GLY A 31 0.06 -17.94 2.98
CA GLY A 31 -0.62 -17.65 4.24
C GLY A 31 -0.54 -16.19 4.61
N TRP A 32 -1.01 -15.85 5.81
CA TRP A 32 -0.90 -14.50 6.36
C TRP A 32 0.42 -14.33 7.10
N SER A 33 1.15 -13.26 6.85
CA SER A 33 2.32 -12.92 7.65
C SER A 33 1.92 -12.55 9.09
N PHE A 34 2.87 -12.59 10.01
CA PHE A 34 2.64 -12.19 11.39
C PHE A 34 2.16 -10.73 11.50
N ALA A 35 2.60 -9.88 10.60
CA ALA A 35 2.21 -8.47 10.56
C ALA A 35 0.71 -8.26 10.36
N LEU A 36 0.03 -9.20 9.67
CA LEU A 36 -1.42 -9.17 9.45
C LEU A 36 -2.21 -9.90 10.54
N GLU A 37 -1.56 -10.28 11.65
CA GLU A 37 -2.20 -11.00 12.75
C GLU A 37 -3.50 -10.35 13.26
N PRO A 38 -3.60 -9.01 13.47
CA PRO A 38 -4.84 -8.38 13.90
C PRO A 38 -6.02 -8.64 12.96
N TYR A 39 -5.77 -8.72 11.67
CA TYR A 39 -6.83 -8.92 10.66
C TYR A 39 -7.38 -10.34 10.67
N TRP A 40 -6.50 -11.36 10.69
CA TRP A 40 -7.00 -12.74 10.68
C TRP A 40 -7.50 -13.19 12.05
N LYS A 41 -6.98 -12.69 13.16
CA LYS A 41 -7.54 -12.92 14.51
C LYS A 41 -8.96 -12.38 14.68
N LEU A 42 -9.27 -11.27 14.01
CA LEU A 42 -10.62 -10.69 13.97
C LEU A 42 -11.52 -11.32 12.90
N ASN A 43 -11.04 -12.36 12.21
CA ASN A 43 -11.73 -13.01 11.09
C ASN A 43 -12.05 -12.08 9.90
N LEU A 44 -11.43 -10.91 9.80
CA LEU A 44 -11.66 -9.98 8.70
C LEU A 44 -11.31 -10.57 7.34
N THR A 45 -10.35 -11.48 7.30
CA THR A 45 -9.89 -12.16 6.09
C THR A 45 -10.97 -13.02 5.42
N TYR A 46 -11.97 -13.49 6.16
CA TYR A 46 -13.12 -14.23 5.61
C TYR A 46 -14.09 -13.34 4.84
N TYR A 47 -14.02 -12.02 5.01
CA TYR A 47 -14.95 -11.08 4.42
C TYR A 47 -14.43 -10.34 3.19
N PHE A 48 -13.21 -10.64 2.73
CA PHE A 48 -12.61 -9.92 1.59
C PHE A 48 -13.41 -10.05 0.28
N ASP A 49 -14.19 -11.10 0.11
CA ASP A 49 -15.11 -11.26 -1.04
C ASP A 49 -16.55 -10.81 -0.74
N HIS A 50 -16.81 -10.28 0.45
CA HIS A 50 -18.15 -9.89 0.86
C HIS A 50 -18.50 -8.49 0.33
N PRO A 51 -19.72 -8.24 -0.20
CA PRO A 51 -20.10 -6.92 -0.72
C PRO A 51 -19.92 -5.77 0.26
N LYS A 52 -20.14 -6.01 1.57
CA LYS A 52 -19.90 -5.01 2.62
C LYS A 52 -18.43 -4.62 2.79
N PHE A 53 -17.52 -5.54 2.44
CA PHE A 53 -16.10 -5.22 2.44
C PHE A 53 -15.77 -4.27 1.28
N THR A 54 -16.36 -4.47 0.11
CA THR A 54 -16.21 -3.54 -1.02
C THR A 54 -16.77 -2.16 -0.68
N GLU A 55 -17.92 -2.08 0.01
CA GLU A 55 -18.47 -0.81 0.49
C GLU A 55 -17.50 -0.11 1.47
N LEU A 56 -16.94 -0.86 2.42
CA LEU A 56 -15.95 -0.35 3.36
C LEU A 56 -14.69 0.16 2.65
N SER A 57 -14.15 -0.63 1.71
CA SER A 57 -12.99 -0.23 0.90
C SER A 57 -13.26 1.05 0.13
N GLY A 58 -14.49 1.25 -0.37
CA GLY A 58 -14.92 2.49 -1.00
C GLY A 58 -14.79 3.74 -0.12
N ILE A 59 -14.75 3.57 1.20
CA ILE A 59 -14.61 4.64 2.18
C ILE A 59 -13.14 4.83 2.60
N ILE A 60 -12.47 3.73 2.91
CA ILE A 60 -11.15 3.77 3.58
C ILE A 60 -9.97 3.69 2.60
N ASP A 61 -10.14 3.07 1.43
CA ASP A 61 -9.06 2.89 0.47
C ASP A 61 -8.88 4.13 -0.42
N PRO A 62 -7.73 4.82 -0.32
CA PRO A 62 -7.44 5.98 -1.17
C PRO A 62 -7.50 5.70 -2.67
N TYR A 63 -7.35 4.46 -3.08
CA TYR A 63 -7.47 4.05 -4.47
C TYR A 63 -8.84 4.39 -5.06
N THR A 64 -9.91 4.34 -4.29
CA THR A 64 -11.28 4.62 -4.76
C THR A 64 -11.50 6.08 -5.13
N TYR A 65 -10.68 6.99 -4.62
CA TYR A 65 -10.70 8.42 -4.95
C TYR A 65 -9.37 8.93 -5.49
N ARG A 66 -8.59 8.03 -6.12
CA ARG A 66 -7.28 8.34 -6.70
C ARG A 66 -7.29 9.50 -7.68
N ASP A 67 -8.38 9.71 -8.40
CA ASP A 67 -8.53 10.83 -9.34
C ASP A 67 -8.40 12.21 -8.66
N LYS A 68 -8.55 12.27 -7.34
CA LYS A 68 -8.32 13.47 -6.54
C LYS A 68 -6.87 13.62 -6.10
N LEU A 69 -6.05 12.59 -6.25
CA LEU A 69 -4.65 12.57 -5.84
C LEU A 69 -3.75 13.07 -7.00
N ILE A 70 -4.02 14.27 -7.49
CA ILE A 70 -3.36 14.84 -8.68
C ILE A 70 -1.99 15.46 -8.40
N MET A 71 -1.65 15.73 -7.11
CA MET A 71 -0.37 16.33 -6.76
C MET A 71 0.80 15.37 -6.98
N PRO A 72 2.01 15.88 -7.18
CA PRO A 72 3.23 15.09 -7.25
C PRO A 72 3.41 14.20 -6.02
N LYS A 73 3.90 12.98 -6.22
CA LYS A 73 4.14 12.02 -5.14
C LYS A 73 5.54 11.44 -5.24
N LEU A 74 6.20 11.32 -4.10
CA LEU A 74 7.36 10.47 -3.92
C LEU A 74 6.97 9.31 -3.01
N VAL A 75 6.73 8.15 -3.57
CA VAL A 75 6.41 6.92 -2.81
C VAL A 75 7.71 6.24 -2.41
N VAL A 76 7.86 5.95 -1.12
CA VAL A 76 9.06 5.29 -0.58
C VAL A 76 8.62 4.00 0.10
N ASN A 77 9.04 2.87 -0.44
CA ASN A 77 8.75 1.54 0.12
C ASN A 77 10.03 0.81 0.51
N CYS A 78 9.90 -0.26 1.28
CA CYS A 78 11.00 -1.03 1.83
C CYS A 78 11.07 -2.43 1.25
N GLY A 79 12.29 -2.89 0.95
CA GLY A 79 12.51 -4.17 0.28
C GLY A 79 12.33 -5.41 1.17
N ASN A 80 12.36 -5.25 2.49
CA ASN A 80 12.10 -6.30 3.48
C ASN A 80 10.87 -5.98 4.34
N ASP A 81 9.90 -5.26 3.77
CA ASP A 81 8.67 -4.89 4.48
C ASP A 81 7.86 -6.15 4.79
N GLU A 82 7.56 -6.37 6.07
CA GLU A 82 6.80 -7.52 6.56
C GLU A 82 5.29 -7.39 6.36
N PHE A 83 4.81 -6.18 6.05
CA PHE A 83 3.40 -5.91 5.75
C PHE A 83 3.12 -5.93 4.24
N PHE A 84 4.00 -5.34 3.44
CA PHE A 84 3.74 -5.08 2.03
C PHE A 84 4.77 -5.75 1.13
N ASN A 85 4.29 -6.52 0.18
CA ASN A 85 5.16 -7.17 -0.79
C ASN A 85 5.78 -6.13 -1.73
N ASN A 86 7.01 -6.38 -2.16
CA ASN A 86 7.77 -5.46 -3.02
C ASN A 86 7.07 -5.14 -4.35
N ASP A 87 6.18 -5.99 -4.81
CA ASP A 87 5.46 -5.86 -6.06
C ASP A 87 4.01 -5.39 -5.90
N ASN A 88 3.62 -4.94 -4.71
CA ASN A 88 2.26 -4.48 -4.44
C ASN A 88 1.86 -3.27 -5.28
N SER A 89 2.81 -2.39 -5.62
CA SER A 89 2.58 -1.21 -6.45
C SER A 89 1.97 -1.52 -7.81
N ARG A 90 2.12 -2.73 -8.34
CA ARG A 90 1.51 -3.18 -9.60
C ARG A 90 -0.02 -3.11 -9.60
N TYR A 91 -0.65 -3.12 -8.43
CA TYR A 91 -2.10 -3.08 -8.28
C TYR A 91 -2.71 -1.68 -8.33
N TRP A 92 -1.87 -0.64 -8.29
CA TRP A 92 -2.38 0.72 -8.17
C TRP A 92 -1.55 1.80 -8.88
N TRP A 93 -0.23 1.58 -9.07
CA TRP A 93 0.67 2.63 -9.58
C TRP A 93 0.26 3.20 -10.93
N HIS A 94 -0.07 2.31 -11.87
CA HIS A 94 -0.43 2.69 -13.24
C HIS A 94 -1.75 3.49 -13.32
N ASP A 95 -2.60 3.34 -12.32
CA ASP A 95 -3.91 3.99 -12.27
C ASP A 95 -3.85 5.36 -11.56
N MET A 96 -2.69 5.73 -11.02
CA MET A 96 -2.52 7.03 -10.39
C MET A 96 -2.42 8.15 -11.43
N PRO A 97 -3.10 9.28 -11.22
CA PRO A 97 -2.93 10.45 -12.08
C PRO A 97 -1.46 10.83 -12.20
N TYR A 98 -1.00 11.06 -13.43
CA TYR A 98 0.39 11.44 -13.74
C TYR A 98 1.44 10.49 -13.18
N ALA A 99 1.15 9.17 -13.23
CA ALA A 99 1.99 8.14 -12.61
C ALA A 99 3.47 8.23 -13.04
N TYR A 100 3.74 8.59 -14.28
CA TYR A 100 5.09 8.62 -14.84
C TYR A 100 5.68 10.01 -14.97
N GLU A 101 4.85 11.03 -15.10
CA GLU A 101 5.30 12.41 -15.34
C GLU A 101 5.72 13.10 -14.04
N MET A 102 4.88 12.98 -13.01
CA MET A 102 5.04 13.75 -11.76
C MET A 102 5.32 12.89 -10.54
N ASN A 103 5.08 11.59 -10.62
CA ASN A 103 5.27 10.69 -9.49
C ASN A 103 6.60 9.95 -9.60
N LYS A 104 7.21 9.69 -8.44
CA LYS A 104 8.43 8.87 -8.31
C LYS A 104 8.20 7.77 -7.31
N PHE A 105 8.88 6.65 -7.54
CA PHE A 105 8.85 5.48 -6.68
C PHE A 105 10.27 5.11 -6.28
N VAL A 106 10.49 4.92 -4.99
CA VAL A 106 11.80 4.51 -4.43
C VAL A 106 11.59 3.26 -3.59
N MET A 107 12.38 2.24 -3.86
CA MET A 107 12.48 1.05 -3.01
C MET A 107 13.78 1.11 -2.23
N LEU A 108 13.69 1.14 -0.90
CA LEU A 108 14.84 1.11 -0.01
C LEU A 108 15.26 -0.35 0.20
N PRO A 109 16.46 -0.76 -0.26
CA PRO A 109 16.92 -2.13 -0.07
C PRO A 109 17.21 -2.41 1.41
N ASN A 110 16.93 -3.63 1.85
CA ASN A 110 17.20 -4.11 3.22
C ASN A 110 16.56 -3.28 4.36
N ALA A 111 15.58 -2.45 4.05
CA ALA A 111 14.79 -1.74 5.06
C ALA A 111 13.51 -2.52 5.34
N ASP A 112 13.12 -2.59 6.60
CA ASP A 112 11.83 -3.12 7.06
C ASP A 112 10.75 -2.03 7.05
N HIS A 113 9.55 -2.37 7.52
CA HIS A 113 8.43 -1.43 7.62
C HIS A 113 8.74 -0.23 8.52
N ILE A 114 9.63 -0.37 9.51
CA ILE A 114 10.07 0.71 10.39
C ILE A 114 11.37 1.33 9.83
N VAL A 115 11.24 2.12 8.78
CA VAL A 115 12.37 2.75 8.06
C VAL A 115 13.42 3.38 8.98
N ALA A 116 13.01 3.88 10.15
CA ALA A 116 13.90 4.55 11.10
C ALA A 116 14.70 3.60 11.99
N GLY A 117 14.38 2.32 12.03
CA GLY A 117 14.98 1.34 12.95
C GLY A 117 16.20 0.63 12.41
N ASN A 118 16.34 0.51 11.11
CA ASN A 118 17.34 -0.34 10.45
C ASN A 118 18.10 0.36 9.34
N SER A 119 18.47 1.60 9.55
CA SER A 119 19.45 2.24 8.68
C SER A 119 20.82 1.58 8.88
N VAL A 120 20.94 0.36 8.43
CA VAL A 120 22.23 -0.22 8.11
C VAL A 120 22.67 0.40 6.79
N LEU A 121 23.10 1.61 6.87
CA LEU A 121 24.00 2.17 5.87
C LEU A 121 25.33 1.43 6.07
N VAL A 122 25.54 0.43 5.29
CA VAL A 122 26.87 -0.11 5.02
C VAL A 122 27.39 0.53 3.77
#